data_67727c9b48639ce639b88943e8be7ee0
#
_entry.id   67727c9b48639ce639b88943e8be7ee0
#
_cell.length_a   1.000
_cell.length_b   1.000
_cell.length_c   1.000
_cell.angle_alpha   90.00
_cell.angle_beta   90.00
_cell.angle_gamma   90.00
#
_symmetry.space_group_name_H-M   'P 1'
#
loop_
_entity.id
_entity.type
_entity.pdbx_description
1 polymer ?
#
loop_
_entity_poly.entity_id
_entity_poly.type
_entity_poly.pdbx_seq_one_letter_code
_entity_poly.pdbx_strand_id
1 'polypeptide(L)'
;MRSGSEVIHAAVPSLLPFSSFSGPSCIKKRKKGSDIFYIYLPDKQGGIPITADRLLRSIGASGRYTGFDYAVYMIEQIVSSQESIHLITKRLYPETARRFGVKPHSVEHALRTLINTCWDYGDRDAMNEIAGRPLMQAPSNAEFIDMMAAYIKGMT
;
A
#
# COMPACT_ATOMS: atom_id res chain seq x y z
N MET A 1 -46.76 -10.47 -51.97
CA MET A 1 -45.94 -9.61 -52.84
C MET A 1 -45.11 -8.71 -51.98
N ARG A 2 -43.77 -8.81 -52.11
CA ARG A 2 -42.69 -7.93 -51.68
C ARG A 2 -42.63 -7.61 -50.19
N SER A 3 -41.85 -8.27 -49.36
CA SER A 3 -40.38 -8.30 -49.23
C SER A 3 -39.78 -6.89 -49.17
N GLY A 4 -39.39 -6.54 -47.95
CA GLY A 4 -38.58 -5.38 -47.63
C GLY A 4 -37.90 -5.64 -46.28
N SER A 5 -36.81 -6.39 -46.30
CA SER A 5 -35.93 -6.56 -45.18
C SER A 5 -35.07 -5.32 -45.03
N GLU A 6 -35.36 -4.50 -44.06
CA GLU A 6 -34.53 -3.38 -43.68
C GLU A 6 -33.52 -3.88 -42.64
N VAL A 7 -32.31 -4.04 -43.08
CA VAL A 7 -31.17 -4.30 -42.26
C VAL A 7 -30.76 -3.00 -41.59
N ILE A 8 -31.12 -2.83 -40.33
CA ILE A 8 -30.60 -1.73 -39.51
C ILE A 8 -29.14 -2.02 -39.19
N HIS A 9 -28.29 -1.28 -39.89
CA HIS A 9 -26.88 -1.17 -39.51
C HIS A 9 -26.80 -0.45 -38.16
N ALA A 10 -26.58 -1.21 -37.09
CA ALA A 10 -26.16 -0.67 -35.83
C ALA A 10 -24.76 -0.08 -36.03
N ALA A 11 -24.68 1.24 -36.05
CA ALA A 11 -23.39 1.93 -36.02
C ALA A 11 -22.67 1.63 -34.73
N VAL A 12 -21.55 0.92 -34.86
CA VAL A 12 -20.58 0.74 -33.79
C VAL A 12 -20.02 2.13 -33.44
N PRO A 13 -20.13 2.60 -32.19
CA PRO A 13 -19.50 3.86 -31.83
C PRO A 13 -18.00 3.72 -32.03
N SER A 14 -17.43 4.61 -32.82
CA SER A 14 -16.02 4.72 -33.11
C SER A 14 -15.20 4.71 -31.83
N LEU A 15 -14.27 3.79 -31.76
CA LEU A 15 -13.19 3.76 -30.78
C LEU A 15 -12.53 5.13 -30.73
N LEU A 16 -12.66 5.83 -29.62
CA LEU A 16 -11.86 7.01 -29.30
C LEU A 16 -10.37 6.62 -29.32
N PRO A 17 -9.51 7.48 -29.88
CA PRO A 17 -8.10 7.15 -29.96
C PRO A 17 -7.49 7.02 -28.56
N PHE A 18 -6.80 5.93 -28.35
CA PHE A 18 -6.17 5.49 -27.12
C PHE A 18 -4.93 6.34 -26.72
N SER A 19 -4.82 7.57 -27.19
CA SER A 19 -3.61 8.42 -27.08
C SER A 19 -3.69 9.55 -26.07
N SER A 20 -4.67 9.57 -25.15
CA SER A 20 -4.75 10.59 -24.10
C SER A 20 -5.00 10.04 -22.70
N PHE A 21 -4.60 8.79 -22.44
CA PHE A 21 -4.50 8.28 -21.09
C PHE A 21 -3.06 8.49 -20.60
N SER A 22 -2.78 9.69 -20.09
CA SER A 22 -1.77 9.88 -19.06
C SER A 22 -2.32 9.24 -17.79
N GLY A 23 -2.45 7.91 -17.83
CA GLY A 23 -2.91 7.14 -16.70
C GLY A 23 -1.83 7.09 -15.63
N PRO A 24 -2.23 6.88 -14.37
CA PRO A 24 -1.32 6.72 -13.25
C PRO A 24 -0.29 5.65 -13.57
N SER A 25 0.92 5.85 -13.09
CA SER A 25 2.06 4.93 -13.26
C SER A 25 1.62 3.52 -12.96
N CYS A 26 1.40 2.74 -14.01
CA CYS A 26 1.01 1.33 -13.89
C CYS A 26 2.22 0.56 -13.39
N ILE A 27 2.26 0.29 -12.10
CA ILE A 27 3.30 -0.54 -11.53
C ILE A 27 3.12 -1.96 -11.99
N LYS A 28 4.19 -2.47 -12.51
CA LYS A 28 4.42 -3.71 -13.25
C LYS A 28 3.57 -4.90 -12.81
N LYS A 29 3.02 -5.59 -13.80
CA LYS A 29 2.39 -6.90 -13.71
C LYS A 29 3.32 -7.90 -13.04
N ARG A 30 2.92 -8.47 -11.92
CA ARG A 30 3.56 -9.65 -11.37
C ARG A 30 2.66 -10.86 -11.57
N LYS A 31 3.18 -11.89 -12.25
CA LYS A 31 2.55 -13.20 -12.28
C LYS A 31 2.93 -13.96 -11.02
N LYS A 32 1.96 -14.24 -10.17
CA LYS A 32 2.08 -15.28 -9.15
C LYS A 32 0.94 -16.26 -9.40
N GLY A 33 1.25 -17.36 -10.06
CA GLY A 33 0.24 -18.31 -10.54
C GLY A 33 -0.55 -17.76 -11.74
N SER A 34 -1.79 -18.20 -11.89
CA SER A 34 -2.70 -17.80 -12.96
C SER A 34 -3.45 -16.49 -12.72
N ASP A 35 -3.26 -15.85 -11.55
CA ASP A 35 -3.97 -14.65 -11.17
C ASP A 35 -3.10 -13.40 -11.33
N ILE A 36 -3.63 -12.41 -12.04
CA ILE A 36 -2.98 -11.11 -12.23
C ILE A 36 -3.55 -10.16 -11.19
N PHE A 37 -2.76 -9.85 -10.16
CA PHE A 37 -3.11 -8.81 -9.20
C PHE A 37 -2.67 -7.44 -9.73
N TYR A 38 -3.62 -6.52 -9.83
CA TYR A 38 -3.34 -5.11 -10.10
C TYR A 38 -3.29 -4.36 -8.77
N ILE A 39 -2.10 -3.89 -8.39
CA ILE A 39 -1.99 -2.93 -7.30
C ILE A 39 -2.29 -1.55 -7.90
N TYR A 40 -3.45 -1.04 -7.61
CA TYR A 40 -3.84 0.31 -8.00
C TYR A 40 -3.41 1.26 -6.88
N LEU A 41 -2.27 1.93 -7.08
CA LEU A 41 -1.89 3.06 -6.25
C LEU A 41 -2.52 4.32 -6.85
N PRO A 42 -3.40 5.00 -6.14
CA PRO A 42 -4.03 6.22 -6.66
C PRO A 42 -2.97 7.32 -6.82
N ASP A 43 -3.01 7.98 -7.95
CA ASP A 43 -2.18 9.12 -8.21
C ASP A 43 -2.65 10.38 -7.48
N LYS A 44 -1.83 11.43 -7.51
CA LYS A 44 -2.04 12.69 -6.79
C LYS A 44 -3.25 13.52 -7.27
N GLN A 45 -4.08 13.02 -8.21
CA GLN A 45 -5.10 13.80 -8.90
C GLN A 45 -6.54 13.32 -8.69
N GLY A 46 -6.93 12.99 -7.47
CA GLY A 46 -8.33 12.73 -7.11
C GLY A 46 -8.67 11.27 -6.83
N GLY A 47 -7.68 10.43 -6.62
CA GLY A 47 -7.85 9.06 -6.12
C GLY A 47 -8.31 9.02 -4.66
N ILE A 48 -8.82 7.87 -4.23
CA ILE A 48 -9.15 7.62 -2.83
C ILE A 48 -7.88 7.77 -1.99
N PRO A 49 -7.88 8.55 -0.90
CA PRO A 49 -6.69 8.78 -0.09
C PRO A 49 -6.06 7.46 0.36
N ILE A 50 -4.76 7.35 0.22
CA ILE A 50 -4.01 6.20 0.73
C ILE A 50 -4.02 6.25 2.26
N THR A 51 -4.57 5.20 2.85
CA THR A 51 -4.52 4.98 4.30
C THR A 51 -3.39 4.00 4.64
N ALA A 52 -2.91 4.04 5.88
CA ALA A 52 -1.91 3.10 6.36
C ALA A 52 -2.33 1.63 6.17
N ASP A 53 -3.61 1.31 6.40
CA ASP A 53 -4.18 -0.03 6.17
C ASP A 53 -4.02 -0.47 4.70
N ARG A 54 -4.40 0.37 3.75
CA ARG A 54 -4.33 0.04 2.32
C ARG A 54 -2.88 -0.12 1.86
N LEU A 55 -2.00 0.76 2.33
CA LEU A 55 -0.58 0.70 1.99
C LEU A 55 0.08 -0.58 2.51
N LEU A 56 -0.23 -0.99 3.75
CA LEU A 56 0.27 -2.25 4.30
C LEU A 56 -0.25 -3.46 3.53
N ARG A 57 -1.50 -3.45 3.13
CA ARG A 57 -2.06 -4.55 2.30
C ARG A 57 -1.42 -4.62 0.93
N SER A 58 -1.01 -3.52 0.33
CA SER A 58 -0.36 -3.53 -0.99
C SER A 58 0.99 -4.26 -1.00
N ILE A 59 1.69 -4.29 0.12
CA ILE A 59 2.92 -5.06 0.29
C ILE A 59 2.70 -6.50 0.76
N GLY A 60 1.45 -6.95 0.87
CA GLY A 60 1.10 -8.30 1.30
C GLY A 60 0.89 -8.46 2.81
N ALA A 61 0.87 -7.39 3.58
CA ALA A 61 0.52 -7.47 5.00
C ALA A 61 -0.94 -7.88 5.17
N SER A 62 -1.20 -8.70 6.17
CA SER A 62 -2.55 -9.20 6.50
C SER A 62 -2.94 -8.83 7.92
N GLY A 63 -4.19 -8.43 8.11
CA GLY A 63 -4.79 -8.19 9.43
C GLY A 63 -4.86 -9.42 10.35
N ARG A 64 -4.38 -10.59 9.88
CA ARG A 64 -4.20 -11.78 10.73
C ARG A 64 -3.08 -11.61 11.75
N TYR A 65 -2.12 -10.74 11.45
CA TYR A 65 -0.97 -10.50 12.32
C TYR A 65 -1.27 -9.36 13.27
N THR A 66 -1.09 -9.58 14.57
CA THR A 66 -1.27 -8.56 15.61
C THR A 66 -0.42 -7.30 15.32
N GLY A 67 0.75 -7.48 14.70
CA GLY A 67 1.62 -6.39 14.27
C GLY A 67 0.99 -5.47 13.21
N PHE A 68 -0.03 -5.93 12.48
CA PHE A 68 -0.71 -5.13 11.47
C PHE A 68 -1.42 -3.92 12.08
N ASP A 69 -2.24 -4.13 13.11
CA ASP A 69 -2.97 -3.06 13.79
C ASP A 69 -2.02 -2.09 14.50
N TYR A 70 -0.91 -2.60 15.03
CA TYR A 70 0.14 -1.76 15.62
C TYR A 70 0.83 -0.89 14.57
N ALA A 71 1.15 -1.47 13.40
CA ALA A 71 1.75 -0.74 12.29
C ALA A 71 0.81 0.36 11.78
N VAL A 72 -0.47 0.06 11.55
CA VAL A 72 -1.48 1.05 11.15
C VAL A 72 -1.49 2.21 12.11
N TYR A 73 -1.67 1.93 13.41
CA TYR A 73 -1.73 2.97 14.44
C TYR A 73 -0.44 3.83 14.46
N MET A 74 0.73 3.19 14.44
CA MET A 74 2.01 3.90 14.50
C MET A 74 2.24 4.78 13.28
N ILE A 75 1.91 4.31 12.08
CA ILE A 75 2.02 5.09 10.84
C ILE A 75 1.08 6.29 10.91
N GLU A 76 -0.18 6.11 11.32
CA GLU A 76 -1.16 7.19 11.45
C GLU A 76 -0.71 8.25 12.45
N GLN A 77 -0.08 7.86 13.57
CA GLN A 77 0.47 8.80 14.53
C GLN A 77 1.58 9.67 13.92
N ILE A 78 2.47 9.07 13.12
CA ILE A 78 3.54 9.82 12.45
C ILE A 78 3.00 10.69 11.32
N VAL A 79 2.01 10.22 10.57
CA VAL A 79 1.39 10.99 9.49
C VAL A 79 0.67 12.23 10.06
N SER A 80 -0.04 12.08 11.17
CA SER A 80 -0.78 13.18 11.82
C SER A 80 0.10 14.12 12.63
N SER A 81 1.23 13.64 13.15
CA SER A 81 2.20 14.45 13.88
C SER A 81 3.30 14.96 12.94
N GLN A 82 3.77 16.20 13.17
CA GLN A 82 4.97 16.69 12.50
C GLN A 82 6.26 16.22 13.20
N GLU A 83 6.14 15.25 14.10
CA GLU A 83 7.25 14.78 14.90
C GLU A 83 8.16 13.82 14.13
N SER A 84 9.43 13.85 14.51
CA SER A 84 10.45 12.99 13.92
C SER A 84 10.37 11.56 14.46
N ILE A 85 10.58 10.59 13.57
CA ILE A 85 10.62 9.16 13.85
C ILE A 85 11.68 8.74 14.88
N HIS A 86 12.65 9.62 15.17
CA HIS A 86 13.72 9.32 16.13
C HIS A 86 13.23 8.96 17.54
N LEU A 87 11.96 9.22 17.84
CA LEU A 87 11.34 8.88 19.12
C LEU A 87 10.53 7.58 19.12
N ILE A 88 10.63 6.76 18.04
CA ILE A 88 9.83 5.55 17.92
C ILE A 88 9.96 4.61 19.13
N THR A 89 11.17 4.37 19.60
CA THR A 89 11.42 3.47 20.72
C THR A 89 10.98 4.07 22.05
N LYS A 90 11.20 5.37 22.23
CA LYS A 90 10.93 6.04 23.52
C LYS A 90 9.46 6.42 23.69
N ARG A 91 8.76 6.67 22.59
CA ARG A 91 7.39 7.18 22.62
C ARG A 91 6.38 6.26 21.94
N LEU A 92 6.58 5.94 20.66
CA LEU A 92 5.61 5.18 19.88
C LEU A 92 5.35 3.77 20.41
N TYR A 93 6.37 3.02 20.80
CA TYR A 93 6.15 1.69 21.39
C TYR A 93 5.38 1.74 22.71
N PRO A 94 5.72 2.60 23.69
CA PRO A 94 4.93 2.74 24.90
C PRO A 94 3.50 3.25 24.67
N GLU A 95 3.29 4.17 23.73
CA GLU A 95 1.96 4.67 23.40
C GLU A 95 1.09 3.60 22.73
N THR A 96 1.65 2.89 21.74
CA THR A 96 0.99 1.75 21.11
C THR A 96 0.67 0.67 22.11
N ALA A 97 1.63 0.32 22.97
CA ALA A 97 1.45 -0.67 24.00
C ALA A 97 0.30 -0.32 24.96
N ARG A 98 0.22 0.94 25.38
CA ARG A 98 -0.87 1.44 26.21
C ARG A 98 -2.22 1.41 25.49
N ARG A 99 -2.24 1.79 24.21
CA ARG A 99 -3.44 1.79 23.37
C ARG A 99 -4.04 0.40 23.21
N PHE A 100 -3.21 -0.62 23.08
CA PHE A 100 -3.61 -2.00 22.86
C PHE A 100 -3.54 -2.90 24.11
N GLY A 101 -3.19 -2.36 25.26
CA GLY A 101 -3.15 -3.11 26.53
C GLY A 101 -2.06 -4.18 26.59
N VAL A 102 -0.93 -3.96 25.90
CA VAL A 102 0.20 -4.88 25.82
C VAL A 102 1.49 -4.26 26.35
N LYS A 103 2.56 -5.06 26.41
CA LYS A 103 3.89 -4.54 26.79
C LYS A 103 4.62 -3.97 25.56
N PRO A 104 5.48 -2.93 25.70
CA PRO A 104 6.20 -2.33 24.58
C PRO A 104 7.02 -3.32 23.76
N HIS A 105 7.69 -4.28 24.39
CA HIS A 105 8.45 -5.30 23.67
C HIS A 105 7.57 -6.25 22.85
N SER A 106 6.30 -6.45 23.26
CA SER A 106 5.36 -7.25 22.48
C SER A 106 4.96 -6.53 21.18
N VAL A 107 4.85 -5.20 21.21
CA VAL A 107 4.64 -4.37 20.00
C VAL A 107 5.83 -4.50 19.07
N GLU A 108 7.04 -4.34 19.60
CA GLU A 108 8.28 -4.46 18.84
C GLU A 108 8.40 -5.83 18.16
N HIS A 109 8.18 -6.91 18.90
CA HIS A 109 8.24 -8.28 18.38
C HIS A 109 7.18 -8.54 17.31
N ALA A 110 5.93 -8.14 17.56
CA ALA A 110 4.83 -8.32 16.61
C ALA A 110 5.08 -7.55 15.30
N LEU A 111 5.63 -6.34 15.42
CA LEU A 111 6.02 -5.55 14.26
C LEU A 111 7.14 -6.22 13.46
N ARG A 112 8.18 -6.72 14.14
CA ARG A 112 9.28 -7.46 13.52
C ARG A 112 8.77 -8.69 12.76
N THR A 113 7.85 -9.43 13.36
CA THR A 113 7.22 -10.60 12.72
C THR A 113 6.46 -10.22 11.47
N LEU A 114 5.66 -9.13 11.51
CA LEU A 114 4.95 -8.63 10.35
C LEU A 114 5.91 -8.26 9.22
N ILE A 115 6.96 -7.48 9.52
CA ILE A 115 7.95 -7.01 8.54
C ILE A 115 8.66 -8.19 7.88
N ASN A 116 9.12 -9.16 8.66
CA ASN A 116 9.78 -10.35 8.13
C ASN A 116 8.82 -11.15 7.24
N THR A 117 7.56 -11.29 7.64
CA THR A 117 6.55 -11.98 6.83
C THR A 117 6.30 -11.26 5.50
N CYS A 118 6.19 -9.93 5.51
CA CYS A 118 6.06 -9.15 4.28
C CYS A 118 7.32 -9.24 3.42
N TRP A 119 8.49 -9.29 4.03
CA TRP A 119 9.76 -9.44 3.34
C TRP A 119 9.90 -10.80 2.65
N ASP A 120 9.53 -11.88 3.33
CA ASP A 120 9.72 -13.24 2.84
C ASP A 120 8.63 -13.67 1.87
N TYR A 121 7.40 -13.25 2.09
CA TYR A 121 6.22 -13.73 1.37
C TYR A 121 5.38 -12.62 0.70
N GLY A 122 5.67 -11.36 0.97
CA GLY A 122 4.96 -10.21 0.42
C GLY A 122 5.49 -9.74 -0.93
N ASP A 123 5.08 -8.53 -1.32
CA ASP A 123 5.52 -7.89 -2.56
C ASP A 123 6.73 -6.98 -2.30
N ARG A 124 7.93 -7.49 -2.62
CA ARG A 124 9.18 -6.74 -2.48
C ARG A 124 9.30 -5.58 -3.46
N ASP A 125 8.71 -5.69 -4.64
CA ASP A 125 8.79 -4.60 -5.62
C ASP A 125 7.94 -3.42 -5.15
N ALA A 126 6.74 -3.69 -4.62
CA ALA A 126 5.92 -2.67 -3.98
C ALA A 126 6.63 -2.06 -2.75
N MET A 127 7.32 -2.88 -1.96
CA MET A 127 8.08 -2.40 -0.81
C MET A 127 9.26 -1.51 -1.23
N ASN A 128 10.00 -1.88 -2.28
CA ASN A 128 11.08 -1.06 -2.85
C ASN A 128 10.57 0.27 -3.41
N GLU A 129 9.39 0.26 -4.03
CA GLU A 129 8.77 1.47 -4.55
C GLU A 129 8.37 2.43 -3.43
N ILE A 130 7.74 1.92 -2.38
CA ILE A 130 7.40 2.69 -1.19
C ILE A 130 8.65 3.27 -0.53
N ALA A 131 9.73 2.48 -0.46
CA ALA A 131 11.01 2.93 0.07
C ALA A 131 11.74 3.94 -0.84
N GLY A 132 11.34 4.06 -2.11
CA GLY A 132 12.02 4.88 -3.13
C GLY A 132 13.41 4.37 -3.51
N ARG A 133 13.79 3.16 -3.08
CA ARG A 133 15.09 2.54 -3.32
C ARG A 133 15.02 1.01 -3.19
N PRO A 134 15.92 0.26 -3.83
CA PRO A 134 16.01 -1.18 -3.62
C PRO A 134 16.47 -1.48 -2.19
N LEU A 135 15.73 -2.31 -1.49
CA LEU A 135 16.07 -2.82 -0.16
C LEU A 135 16.86 -4.12 -0.32
N MET A 136 18.05 -4.17 0.29
CA MET A 136 18.92 -5.35 0.22
C MET A 136 18.59 -6.40 1.28
N GLN A 137 17.90 -5.98 2.35
CA GLN A 137 17.48 -6.80 3.48
C GLN A 137 16.16 -6.29 4.05
N ALA A 138 15.54 -7.09 4.91
CA ALA A 138 14.33 -6.67 5.62
C ALA A 138 14.59 -5.37 6.40
N PRO A 139 13.76 -4.33 6.24
CA PRO A 139 13.95 -3.06 6.94
C PRO A 139 13.82 -3.24 8.46
N SER A 140 14.47 -2.38 9.22
CA SER A 140 14.25 -2.29 10.66
C SER A 140 12.82 -1.80 10.95
N ASN A 141 12.33 -2.01 12.19
CA ASN A 141 10.99 -1.54 12.55
C ASN A 141 10.83 -0.02 12.37
N ALA A 142 11.86 0.73 12.75
CA ALA A 142 11.86 2.19 12.58
C ALA A 142 11.85 2.60 11.11
N GLU A 143 12.73 2.00 10.32
CA GLU A 143 12.82 2.24 8.89
C GLU A 143 11.51 1.88 8.17
N PHE A 144 10.89 0.76 8.54
CA PHE A 144 9.62 0.33 7.96
C PHE A 144 8.51 1.35 8.22
N ILE A 145 8.34 1.78 9.47
CA ILE A 145 7.31 2.77 9.83
C ILE A 145 7.59 4.12 9.17
N ASP A 146 8.87 4.53 9.09
CA ASP A 146 9.28 5.78 8.46
C ASP A 146 8.96 5.81 6.97
N MET A 147 9.38 4.79 6.24
CA MET A 147 9.14 4.73 4.79
C MET A 147 7.65 4.71 4.45
N MET A 148 6.82 4.01 5.25
CA MET A 148 5.36 4.00 5.07
C MET A 148 4.75 5.37 5.34
N ALA A 149 5.15 6.02 6.43
CA ALA A 149 4.65 7.35 6.77
C ALA A 149 5.11 8.42 5.78
N ALA A 150 6.37 8.36 5.33
CA ALA A 150 6.92 9.28 4.32
C ALA A 150 6.20 9.14 2.98
N TYR A 151 5.90 7.91 2.58
CA TYR A 151 5.16 7.63 1.35
C TYR A 151 3.77 8.27 1.39
N ILE A 152 3.02 8.08 2.48
CA ILE A 152 1.69 8.70 2.66
C ILE A 152 1.79 10.23 2.66
N LYS A 153 2.76 10.82 3.40
CA LYS A 153 2.98 12.27 3.43
C LYS A 153 3.36 12.84 2.06
N GLY A 154 4.11 12.11 1.26
CA GLY A 154 4.49 12.51 -0.08
C GLY A 154 3.35 12.48 -1.10
N MET A 155 2.23 11.83 -0.76
CA MET A 155 1.03 11.71 -1.60
C MET A 155 -0.11 12.65 -1.16
N THR A 156 0.02 13.33 -0.04
CA THR A 156 -0.94 14.32 0.47
C THR A 156 -0.53 15.71 0.05
#